data_42626a35f23bd53dc17b7bdc427d30bf
#
_entry.id   42626a35f23bd53dc17b7bdc427d30bf
#
_cell.length_a   1.000
_cell.length_b   1.000
_cell.length_c   1.000
_cell.angle_alpha   90.00
_cell.angle_beta   90.00
_cell.angle_gamma   90.00
#
_symmetry.space_group_name_H-M   'P 1'
#
loop_
_entity.id
_entity.type
_entity.pdbx_description
1 polymer ?
#
loop_
_entity_poly.entity_id
_entity_poly.type
_entity_poly.pdbx_seq_one_letter_code
_entity_poly.pdbx_strand_id
1 'polypeptide(L)'
;MELQWPSFQVLFTFLLVVITVLKIAKRGETKDSAVNLPPGPWKLPFIGNIHQLVGSQPHHGLRKLAKKYGPLMHLQLGEVSTVVVSSAEYAKEVMKTHDVVFASRPHLLASRIMSYESTNIAFASCGDYWRQLRKICTLELLSTKRVQGFRPLREEEVGNLITWIGSNASSPINLTEKIYSSTYTFTSRAAFGKKSEDHEKFIDAVKESITVAAGFDLADVFPSAKLLNLIGGIRPTLERLKKVTDRIMENIINEHKKKRSTTKSGEGEAGEDLVDVLLKFHEHGNGLEFSLTTDNIKAVILDIFGAGSETSATTVDWAMSEMIKNPRILKMTQDEVREVYNRNGKVDEPSIGEMKYLSLVIKETLRLHPPAPLLLPRESSESCKINGYDIPVKTKVIVNGWAIGRDPNYWTEPESFYPERFLDSSIDYKGTNFEYIPFGAGRRICPGISYGLANVELPLALLLYHFDWKLPNGMSHEDLDMTELFGVTVRRKEDLRLIPIPYHPPSSKNCQ
;
A
#
# COMPACT_ATOMS: atom_id res chain seq x y z
N MET A 1 -0.01 -34.37 -52.66
CA MET A 1 0.61 -33.04 -52.42
C MET A 1 0.14 -32.61 -51.02
N GLU A 2 0.92 -32.95 -49.97
CA GLU A 2 0.58 -32.60 -48.59
C GLU A 2 0.91 -31.12 -48.38
N LEU A 3 -0.10 -30.33 -48.10
CA LEU A 3 0.09 -28.94 -47.64
C LEU A 3 0.74 -28.97 -46.25
N GLN A 4 2.08 -28.76 -46.21
CA GLN A 4 2.72 -28.51 -44.92
C GLN A 4 2.25 -27.16 -44.39
N TRP A 5 1.54 -27.17 -43.29
CA TRP A 5 1.18 -25.94 -42.59
C TRP A 5 2.45 -25.23 -42.10
N PRO A 6 2.59 -23.91 -42.34
CA PRO A 6 3.73 -23.19 -41.84
C PRO A 6 3.82 -23.30 -40.33
N SER A 7 5.02 -23.48 -39.77
CA SER A 7 5.22 -23.61 -38.34
C SER A 7 4.62 -22.39 -37.63
N PHE A 8 4.11 -22.57 -36.41
CA PHE A 8 3.52 -21.50 -35.58
C PHE A 8 4.43 -20.25 -35.54
N GLN A 9 5.75 -20.42 -35.53
CA GLN A 9 6.74 -19.35 -35.59
C GLN A 9 6.65 -18.52 -36.90
N VAL A 10 6.47 -19.16 -38.06
CA VAL A 10 6.33 -18.48 -39.35
C VAL A 10 5.02 -17.70 -39.42
N LEU A 11 3.93 -18.28 -38.93
CA LEU A 11 2.62 -17.60 -38.88
C LEU A 11 2.66 -16.40 -37.96
N PHE A 12 3.28 -16.54 -36.79
CA PHE A 12 3.42 -15.47 -35.79
C PHE A 12 4.31 -14.33 -36.32
N THR A 13 5.43 -14.68 -36.99
CA THR A 13 6.34 -13.69 -37.61
C THR A 13 5.62 -12.94 -38.74
N PHE A 14 4.88 -13.65 -39.59
CA PHE A 14 4.10 -13.05 -40.67
C PHE A 14 3.03 -12.12 -40.14
N LEU A 15 2.29 -12.52 -39.11
CA LEU A 15 1.28 -11.70 -38.43
C LEU A 15 1.91 -10.42 -37.83
N LEU A 16 3.05 -10.54 -37.17
CA LEU A 16 3.83 -9.39 -36.67
C LEU A 16 4.23 -8.42 -37.75
N VAL A 17 4.72 -8.93 -38.90
CA VAL A 17 5.10 -8.12 -40.06
C VAL A 17 3.88 -7.40 -40.64
N VAL A 18 2.76 -8.11 -40.84
CA VAL A 18 1.52 -7.52 -41.39
C VAL A 18 0.98 -6.42 -40.46
N ILE A 19 0.93 -6.67 -39.17
CA ILE A 19 0.48 -5.68 -38.20
C ILE A 19 1.43 -4.48 -38.14
N THR A 20 2.73 -4.70 -38.27
CA THR A 20 3.74 -3.63 -38.32
C THR A 20 3.56 -2.75 -39.54
N VAL A 21 3.38 -3.37 -40.73
CA VAL A 21 3.11 -2.66 -42.00
C VAL A 21 1.79 -1.86 -41.92
N LEU A 22 0.73 -2.44 -41.38
CA LEU A 22 -0.55 -1.75 -41.21
C LEU A 22 -0.46 -0.55 -40.22
N LYS A 23 0.35 -0.65 -39.17
CA LYS A 23 0.61 0.49 -38.28
C LYS A 23 1.47 1.58 -38.90
N ILE A 24 2.44 1.20 -39.71
CA ILE A 24 3.27 2.17 -40.46
C ILE A 24 2.42 2.89 -41.51
N ALA A 25 1.56 2.17 -42.25
CA ALA A 25 0.63 2.75 -43.24
C ALA A 25 -0.36 3.74 -42.58
N LYS A 26 -0.93 3.41 -41.40
CA LYS A 26 -1.80 4.34 -40.65
C LYS A 26 -1.09 5.57 -40.08
N ARG A 27 0.22 5.55 -39.86
CA ARG A 27 1.01 6.70 -39.39
C ARG A 27 1.21 7.79 -40.45
N GLY A 28 0.95 7.51 -41.72
CA GLY A 28 1.11 8.47 -42.83
C GLY A 28 -0.03 9.51 -42.94
N GLU A 29 -1.13 9.37 -42.18
CA GLU A 29 -2.33 10.19 -42.41
C GLU A 29 -2.67 11.24 -41.32
N THR A 30 -1.92 11.32 -40.20
CA THR A 30 -2.18 12.36 -39.19
C THR A 30 -0.99 13.33 -39.10
N LYS A 31 -1.08 14.45 -39.81
CA LYS A 31 -0.40 15.71 -39.48
C LYS A 31 -1.18 16.36 -38.32
N ASP A 32 -1.22 15.73 -37.16
CA ASP A 32 -1.58 16.41 -35.92
C ASP A 32 -0.35 17.19 -35.43
N SER A 33 -0.57 18.41 -34.97
CA SER A 33 0.42 19.24 -34.29
C SER A 33 1.23 18.36 -33.32
N ALA A 34 2.55 18.32 -33.49
CA ALA A 34 3.40 17.42 -32.74
C ALA A 34 3.23 17.66 -31.26
N VAL A 35 2.54 16.74 -30.56
CA VAL A 35 2.34 16.78 -29.10
C VAL A 35 3.73 16.68 -28.45
N ASN A 36 4.12 17.71 -27.70
CA ASN A 36 5.39 17.77 -27.01
C ASN A 36 5.37 16.93 -25.73
N LEU A 37 5.48 15.60 -25.84
CA LEU A 37 5.50 14.70 -24.71
C LEU A 37 6.83 14.79 -23.94
N PRO A 38 6.84 14.46 -22.63
CA PRO A 38 8.08 14.32 -21.88
C PRO A 38 9.06 13.33 -22.53
N PRO A 39 10.39 13.49 -22.36
CA PRO A 39 11.39 12.59 -22.91
C PRO A 39 11.17 11.16 -22.42
N GLY A 40 11.66 10.20 -23.17
CA GLY A 40 11.55 8.78 -22.79
C GLY A 40 12.41 7.88 -23.66
N PRO A 41 12.53 6.60 -23.29
CA PRO A 41 13.29 5.63 -24.04
C PRO A 41 12.60 5.29 -25.39
N TRP A 42 13.38 4.73 -26.32
CA TRP A 42 12.84 4.22 -27.57
C TRP A 42 11.79 3.12 -27.34
N LYS A 43 10.82 3.08 -28.24
CA LYS A 43 9.63 2.22 -28.12
C LYS A 43 9.69 1.09 -29.13
N LEU A 44 9.43 -0.15 -28.68
CA LEU A 44 9.18 -1.26 -29.61
C LEU A 44 7.77 -1.17 -30.21
N PRO A 45 7.57 -1.65 -31.45
CA PRO A 45 6.21 -1.82 -31.98
C PRO A 45 5.36 -2.68 -31.05
N PHE A 46 4.08 -2.33 -30.88
CA PHE A 46 3.07 -2.98 -30.05
C PHE A 46 3.31 -2.89 -28.54
N ILE A 47 4.42 -3.41 -28.03
CA ILE A 47 4.67 -3.48 -26.57
C ILE A 47 5.22 -2.17 -25.99
N GLY A 48 5.65 -1.24 -26.84
CA GLY A 48 6.20 0.03 -26.37
C GLY A 48 7.46 -0.15 -25.51
N ASN A 49 7.39 0.35 -24.27
CA ASN A 49 8.51 0.32 -23.32
C ASN A 49 8.44 -0.81 -22.30
N ILE A 50 7.48 -1.74 -22.39
CA ILE A 50 7.32 -2.84 -21.42
C ILE A 50 8.62 -3.64 -21.27
N HIS A 51 9.34 -3.88 -22.37
CA HIS A 51 10.62 -4.62 -22.38
C HIS A 51 11.69 -4.02 -21.48
N GLN A 52 11.60 -2.74 -21.15
CA GLN A 52 12.57 -2.05 -20.29
C GLN A 52 12.27 -2.17 -18.80
N LEU A 53 11.09 -2.68 -18.46
CA LEU A 53 10.67 -2.92 -17.07
C LEU A 53 10.84 -4.40 -16.66
N VAL A 54 11.18 -5.28 -17.61
CA VAL A 54 11.40 -6.70 -17.37
C VAL A 54 12.77 -6.92 -16.70
N GLY A 55 12.82 -7.82 -15.72
CA GLY A 55 14.08 -8.28 -15.10
C GLY A 55 14.54 -7.44 -13.90
N SER A 56 13.79 -6.41 -13.50
CA SER A 56 14.06 -5.65 -12.27
C SER A 56 12.76 -5.32 -11.53
N GLN A 57 12.88 -5.00 -10.25
CA GLN A 57 11.75 -4.45 -9.51
C GLN A 57 11.29 -3.17 -10.23
N PRO A 58 9.97 -2.97 -10.49
CA PRO A 58 9.49 -1.84 -11.30
C PRO A 58 9.96 -0.47 -10.81
N HIS A 59 9.94 -0.21 -9.50
CA HIS A 59 10.38 1.08 -8.94
C HIS A 59 11.89 1.32 -9.12
N HIS A 60 12.73 0.27 -9.07
CA HIS A 60 14.16 0.35 -9.37
C HIS A 60 14.39 0.61 -10.87
N GLY A 61 13.69 -0.15 -11.75
CA GLY A 61 13.77 0.03 -13.19
C GLY A 61 13.37 1.44 -13.61
N LEU A 62 12.27 1.96 -13.08
CA LEU A 62 11.81 3.33 -13.34
C LEU A 62 12.80 4.39 -12.85
N ARG A 63 13.42 4.22 -11.66
CA ARG A 63 14.49 5.11 -11.19
C ARG A 63 15.68 5.11 -12.12
N LYS A 64 16.11 3.92 -12.59
CA LYS A 64 17.23 3.80 -13.56
C LYS A 64 16.92 4.53 -14.87
N LEU A 65 15.71 4.42 -15.38
CA LEU A 65 15.27 5.14 -16.58
C LEU A 65 15.20 6.65 -16.31
N ALA A 66 14.68 7.08 -15.16
CA ALA A 66 14.60 8.50 -14.79
C ALA A 66 15.97 9.17 -14.69
N LYS A 67 17.00 8.47 -14.20
CA LYS A 67 18.39 8.97 -14.22
C LYS A 67 18.92 9.24 -15.64
N LYS A 68 18.40 8.54 -16.66
CA LYS A 68 18.84 8.68 -18.05
C LYS A 68 17.99 9.67 -18.85
N TYR A 69 16.68 9.68 -18.64
CA TYR A 69 15.73 10.42 -19.48
C TYR A 69 15.11 11.63 -18.76
N GLY A 70 15.39 11.80 -17.48
CA GLY A 70 14.87 12.88 -16.65
C GLY A 70 13.78 12.42 -15.68
N PRO A 71 13.53 13.24 -14.64
CA PRO A 71 12.60 12.90 -13.55
C PRO A 71 11.12 12.99 -13.94
N LEU A 72 10.78 13.57 -15.07
CA LEU A 72 9.49 13.52 -15.73
C LEU A 72 9.70 12.83 -17.08
N MET A 73 9.27 11.59 -17.24
CA MET A 73 9.47 10.84 -18.47
C MET A 73 8.17 10.19 -18.97
N HIS A 74 8.09 10.02 -20.29
CA HIS A 74 6.97 9.35 -20.94
C HIS A 74 7.35 7.92 -21.34
N LEU A 75 6.49 6.98 -20.99
CA LEU A 75 6.55 5.58 -21.42
C LEU A 75 5.27 5.22 -22.18
N GLN A 76 5.42 4.41 -23.21
CA GLN A 76 4.29 3.74 -23.84
C GLN A 76 4.26 2.30 -23.32
N LEU A 77 3.27 1.96 -22.50
CA LEU A 77 3.09 0.60 -21.98
C LEU A 77 1.96 -0.08 -22.76
N GLY A 78 2.31 -0.83 -23.80
CA GLY A 78 1.32 -1.34 -24.74
C GLY A 78 0.53 -0.20 -25.40
N GLU A 79 -0.77 -0.15 -25.17
CA GLU A 79 -1.66 0.91 -25.68
C GLU A 79 -1.73 2.13 -24.76
N VAL A 80 -1.21 2.03 -23.53
CA VAL A 80 -1.40 3.04 -22.48
C VAL A 80 -0.24 4.04 -22.46
N SER A 81 -0.56 5.31 -22.71
CA SER A 81 0.34 6.45 -22.49
C SER A 81 0.54 6.63 -20.97
N THR A 82 1.79 6.60 -20.54
CA THR A 82 2.15 6.65 -19.11
C THR A 82 3.23 7.69 -18.87
N VAL A 83 3.01 8.58 -17.93
CA VAL A 83 4.02 9.51 -17.42
C VAL A 83 4.52 9.02 -16.06
N VAL A 84 5.83 9.01 -15.91
CA VAL A 84 6.50 8.63 -14.65
C VAL A 84 7.17 9.85 -14.04
N VAL A 85 6.88 10.07 -12.77
CA VAL A 85 7.39 11.17 -11.95
C VAL A 85 8.35 10.60 -10.91
N SER A 86 9.58 11.12 -10.87
CA SER A 86 10.65 10.62 -9.99
C SER A 86 11.39 11.74 -9.25
N SER A 87 10.82 12.94 -9.15
CA SER A 87 11.35 14.04 -8.31
C SER A 87 10.26 14.73 -7.50
N ALA A 88 10.66 15.38 -6.41
CA ALA A 88 9.77 16.14 -5.53
C ALA A 88 9.05 17.28 -6.27
N GLU A 89 9.75 17.99 -7.17
CA GLU A 89 9.19 19.08 -7.97
C GLU A 89 8.02 18.63 -8.83
N TYR A 90 8.21 17.58 -9.61
CA TYR A 90 7.15 17.06 -10.47
C TYR A 90 6.05 16.32 -9.70
N ALA A 91 6.37 15.73 -8.55
CA ALA A 91 5.35 15.23 -7.63
C ALA A 91 4.46 16.35 -7.11
N LYS A 92 5.02 17.53 -6.80
CA LYS A 92 4.28 18.74 -6.42
C LYS A 92 3.39 19.23 -7.57
N GLU A 93 3.91 19.26 -8.81
CA GLU A 93 3.10 19.64 -9.98
C GLU A 93 1.87 18.72 -10.13
N VAL A 94 2.05 17.41 -10.03
CA VAL A 94 0.96 16.43 -10.20
C VAL A 94 -0.01 16.42 -9.01
N MET A 95 0.50 16.54 -7.77
CA MET A 95 -0.30 16.29 -6.56
C MET A 95 -0.79 17.56 -5.85
N LYS A 96 -0.33 18.74 -6.28
CA LYS A 96 -0.73 20.02 -5.71
C LYS A 96 -1.17 21.01 -6.79
N THR A 97 -0.29 21.36 -7.74
CA THR A 97 -0.56 22.37 -8.76
C THR A 97 -1.71 21.93 -9.68
N HIS A 98 -1.63 20.69 -10.20
CA HIS A 98 -2.63 20.09 -11.10
C HIS A 98 -3.43 18.98 -10.41
N ASP A 99 -3.62 19.05 -9.08
CA ASP A 99 -4.20 17.98 -8.28
C ASP A 99 -5.58 17.51 -8.78
N VAL A 100 -6.44 18.44 -9.19
CA VAL A 100 -7.78 18.11 -9.72
C VAL A 100 -7.68 17.30 -11.01
N VAL A 101 -6.80 17.70 -11.93
CA VAL A 101 -6.57 17.02 -13.21
C VAL A 101 -6.12 15.59 -13.01
N PHE A 102 -5.26 15.35 -12.02
CA PHE A 102 -4.68 14.03 -11.73
C PHE A 102 -5.34 13.32 -10.54
N ALA A 103 -6.50 13.78 -10.09
CA ALA A 103 -7.20 13.12 -8.99
C ALA A 103 -7.97 11.85 -9.41
N SER A 104 -8.18 11.61 -10.70
CA SER A 104 -8.82 10.39 -11.20
C SER A 104 -7.89 9.19 -11.18
N ARG A 105 -8.48 7.99 -11.30
CA ARG A 105 -7.78 6.70 -11.29
C ARG A 105 -8.00 5.98 -12.62
N PRO A 106 -6.99 5.29 -13.15
CA PRO A 106 -7.18 4.41 -14.30
C PRO A 106 -8.05 3.21 -13.89
N HIS A 107 -8.84 2.70 -14.83
CA HIS A 107 -9.61 1.50 -14.64
C HIS A 107 -8.72 0.26 -14.80
N LEU A 108 -8.32 -0.33 -13.67
CA LEU A 108 -7.52 -1.56 -13.63
C LEU A 108 -8.43 -2.78 -13.50
N LEU A 109 -8.09 -3.89 -14.16
CA LEU A 109 -8.87 -5.13 -14.14
C LEU A 109 -9.12 -5.62 -12.70
N ALA A 110 -8.06 -5.67 -11.89
CA ALA A 110 -8.15 -6.11 -10.50
C ALA A 110 -9.09 -5.21 -9.67
N SER A 111 -8.98 -3.89 -9.82
CA SER A 111 -9.86 -2.94 -9.13
C SER A 111 -11.32 -3.11 -9.58
N ARG A 112 -11.59 -3.25 -10.88
CA ARG A 112 -12.94 -3.45 -11.38
C ARG A 112 -13.60 -4.71 -10.80
N ILE A 113 -12.88 -5.82 -10.77
CA ILE A 113 -13.41 -7.07 -10.25
C ILE A 113 -13.55 -7.03 -8.74
N MET A 114 -12.49 -6.72 -8.00
CA MET A 114 -12.45 -6.85 -6.54
C MET A 114 -13.21 -5.74 -5.81
N SER A 115 -13.33 -4.54 -6.39
CA SER A 115 -13.99 -3.39 -5.75
C SER A 115 -15.29 -2.96 -6.43
N TYR A 116 -16.05 -3.91 -6.96
CA TYR A 116 -17.39 -3.68 -7.51
C TYR A 116 -17.42 -2.52 -8.52
N GLU A 117 -16.72 -2.70 -9.65
CA GLU A 117 -16.52 -1.68 -10.70
C GLU A 117 -15.84 -0.40 -10.19
N SER A 118 -14.84 -0.56 -9.31
CA SER A 118 -14.05 0.54 -8.74
C SER A 118 -14.89 1.54 -7.93
N THR A 119 -15.89 1.06 -7.18
CA THR A 119 -16.71 1.90 -6.29
C THR A 119 -16.08 2.12 -4.90
N ASN A 120 -14.86 1.68 -4.70
CA ASN A 120 -14.09 1.86 -3.48
C ASN A 120 -13.42 3.24 -3.39
N ILE A 121 -12.87 3.59 -2.21
CA ILE A 121 -12.21 4.88 -1.98
C ILE A 121 -10.88 4.99 -2.72
N ALA A 122 -10.17 3.87 -2.92
CA ALA A 122 -8.85 3.84 -3.55
C ALA A 122 -8.93 4.12 -5.05
N PHE A 123 -9.89 3.53 -5.78
CA PHE A 123 -9.95 3.55 -7.25
C PHE A 123 -11.16 4.25 -7.86
N ALA A 124 -12.17 4.66 -7.09
CA ALA A 124 -13.26 5.45 -7.64
C ALA A 124 -12.75 6.73 -8.32
N SER A 125 -13.29 7.05 -9.49
CA SER A 125 -12.95 8.29 -10.21
C SER A 125 -13.25 9.52 -9.37
N CYS A 126 -12.50 10.61 -9.59
CA CYS A 126 -12.75 11.87 -8.90
C CYS A 126 -14.09 12.46 -9.35
N GLY A 127 -15.00 12.66 -8.40
CA GLY A 127 -16.35 13.15 -8.60
C GLY A 127 -17.10 13.24 -7.28
N ASP A 128 -18.41 13.57 -7.31
CA ASP A 128 -19.22 13.76 -6.10
C ASP A 128 -19.32 12.49 -5.27
N TYR A 129 -19.53 11.35 -5.94
CA TYR A 129 -19.52 10.04 -5.30
C TYR A 129 -18.25 9.82 -4.46
N TRP A 130 -17.07 9.98 -5.09
CA TRP A 130 -15.79 9.78 -4.41
C TRP A 130 -15.59 10.80 -3.28
N ARG A 131 -15.96 12.07 -3.47
CA ARG A 131 -15.84 13.10 -2.43
C ARG A 131 -16.64 12.76 -1.18
N GLN A 132 -17.87 12.31 -1.36
CA GLN A 132 -18.73 11.90 -0.24
C GLN A 132 -18.24 10.62 0.44
N LEU A 133 -17.87 9.61 -0.35
CA LEU A 133 -17.29 8.37 0.18
C LEU A 133 -16.00 8.66 0.98
N ARG A 134 -15.14 9.54 0.44
CA ARG A 134 -13.93 10.00 1.13
C ARG A 134 -14.25 10.69 2.46
N LYS A 135 -15.28 11.52 2.49
CA LYS A 135 -15.75 12.22 3.69
C LYS A 135 -16.16 11.22 4.77
N ILE A 136 -16.97 10.21 4.43
CA ILE A 136 -17.37 9.16 5.36
C ILE A 136 -16.14 8.43 5.90
N CYS A 137 -15.27 7.95 5.02
CA CYS A 137 -14.08 7.22 5.44
C CYS A 137 -13.17 8.05 6.36
N THR A 138 -12.98 9.33 6.07
CA THR A 138 -12.07 10.19 6.83
C THR A 138 -12.65 10.59 8.19
N LEU A 139 -13.95 10.93 8.25
CA LEU A 139 -14.57 11.47 9.47
C LEU A 139 -15.10 10.38 10.39
N GLU A 140 -15.67 9.31 9.82
CA GLU A 140 -16.41 8.32 10.60
C GLU A 140 -15.63 7.02 10.82
N LEU A 141 -14.77 6.62 9.87
CA LEU A 141 -14.07 5.34 9.97
C LEU A 141 -12.60 5.48 10.41
N LEU A 142 -11.91 6.53 9.94
CA LEU A 142 -10.45 6.68 10.08
C LEU A 142 -10.05 7.97 10.80
N SER A 143 -11.01 8.66 11.44
CA SER A 143 -10.73 9.84 12.28
C SER A 143 -9.89 9.46 13.50
N THR A 144 -9.09 10.42 13.99
CA THR A 144 -8.26 10.21 15.20
C THR A 144 -9.09 9.70 16.40
N LYS A 145 -10.31 10.23 16.59
CA LYS A 145 -11.23 9.77 17.65
C LYS A 145 -11.57 8.27 17.49
N ARG A 146 -11.87 7.84 16.26
CA ARG A 146 -12.21 6.43 15.96
C ARG A 146 -10.99 5.52 16.14
N VAL A 147 -9.82 5.95 15.66
CA VAL A 147 -8.56 5.21 15.83
C VAL A 147 -8.22 5.03 17.31
N GLN A 148 -8.41 6.07 18.14
CA GLN A 148 -8.25 5.99 19.58
C GLN A 148 -9.30 5.06 20.23
N GLY A 149 -10.52 5.01 19.73
CA GLY A 149 -11.54 4.07 20.17
C GLY A 149 -11.16 2.60 20.00
N PHE A 150 -10.34 2.28 19.00
CA PHE A 150 -9.81 0.93 18.79
C PHE A 150 -8.57 0.61 19.64
N ARG A 151 -8.08 1.53 20.48
CA ARG A 151 -6.91 1.30 21.34
C ARG A 151 -7.01 0.05 22.21
N PRO A 152 -8.09 -0.20 22.98
CA PRO A 152 -8.17 -1.41 23.82
C PRO A 152 -8.03 -2.69 22.99
N LEU A 153 -8.66 -2.72 21.82
CA LEU A 153 -8.56 -3.85 20.90
C LEU A 153 -7.15 -4.04 20.36
N ARG A 154 -6.46 -2.93 20.03
CA ARG A 154 -5.08 -2.96 19.54
C ARG A 154 -4.12 -3.42 20.63
N GLU A 155 -4.25 -2.91 21.84
CA GLU A 155 -3.45 -3.33 23.00
C GLU A 155 -3.64 -4.82 23.31
N GLU A 156 -4.87 -5.34 23.22
CA GLU A 156 -5.17 -6.76 23.39
C GLU A 156 -4.49 -7.62 22.32
N GLU A 157 -4.64 -7.28 21.02
CA GLU A 157 -4.09 -8.09 19.94
C GLU A 157 -2.55 -8.06 19.91
N VAL A 158 -1.94 -6.91 20.18
CA VAL A 158 -0.48 -6.83 20.30
C VAL A 158 0.00 -7.56 21.57
N GLY A 159 -0.75 -7.47 22.68
CA GLY A 159 -0.49 -8.28 23.89
C GLY A 159 -0.50 -9.78 23.61
N ASN A 160 -1.44 -10.27 22.81
CA ASN A 160 -1.49 -11.66 22.35
C ASN A 160 -0.24 -12.04 21.53
N LEU A 161 0.21 -11.15 20.64
CA LEU A 161 1.46 -11.34 19.90
C LEU A 161 2.66 -11.46 20.84
N ILE A 162 2.80 -10.55 21.81
CA ILE A 162 3.90 -10.56 22.80
C ILE A 162 3.88 -11.84 23.64
N THR A 163 2.70 -12.26 24.09
CA THR A 163 2.50 -13.50 24.85
C THR A 163 2.93 -14.72 24.05
N TRP A 164 2.53 -14.79 22.78
CA TRP A 164 2.92 -15.88 21.88
C TRP A 164 4.44 -15.90 21.66
N ILE A 165 5.07 -14.74 21.42
CA ILE A 165 6.52 -14.63 21.25
C ILE A 165 7.24 -15.09 22.53
N GLY A 166 6.75 -14.66 23.70
CA GLY A 166 7.30 -15.06 24.99
C GLY A 166 7.24 -16.58 25.25
N SER A 167 6.14 -17.22 24.81
CA SER A 167 5.97 -18.69 24.92
C SER A 167 6.94 -19.46 24.00
N ASN A 168 7.50 -18.80 22.99
CA ASN A 168 8.47 -19.38 22.05
C ASN A 168 9.88 -18.79 22.23
N ALA A 169 10.14 -18.19 23.41
CA ALA A 169 11.43 -17.56 23.71
C ALA A 169 12.60 -18.53 23.57
N SER A 170 13.77 -18.00 23.23
CA SER A 170 15.01 -18.73 23.02
C SER A 170 15.01 -19.73 21.84
N SER A 171 13.95 -19.77 21.05
CA SER A 171 13.84 -20.55 19.81
C SER A 171 13.65 -19.64 18.60
N PRO A 172 14.14 -20.02 17.41
CA PRO A 172 13.88 -19.24 16.19
C PRO A 172 12.39 -19.20 15.86
N ILE A 173 11.83 -18.00 15.71
CA ILE A 173 10.45 -17.76 15.29
C ILE A 173 10.39 -17.07 13.92
N ASN A 174 9.31 -17.28 13.20
CA ASN A 174 8.98 -16.49 12.00
C ASN A 174 8.25 -15.23 12.44
N LEU A 175 8.98 -14.13 12.66
CA LEU A 175 8.42 -12.87 13.14
C LEU A 175 7.53 -12.22 12.07
N THR A 176 7.94 -12.25 10.80
CA THR A 176 7.13 -11.73 9.67
C THR A 176 5.72 -12.31 9.70
N GLU A 177 5.59 -13.64 9.70
CA GLU A 177 4.29 -14.32 9.71
C GLU A 177 3.40 -13.86 10.87
N LYS A 178 3.99 -13.71 12.07
CA LYS A 178 3.23 -13.34 13.28
C LYS A 178 2.81 -11.87 13.30
N ILE A 179 3.66 -10.96 12.80
CA ILE A 179 3.29 -9.55 12.61
C ILE A 179 2.08 -9.45 11.67
N TYR A 180 2.14 -10.10 10.51
CA TYR A 180 1.05 -10.09 9.54
C TYR A 180 -0.22 -10.70 10.13
N SER A 181 -0.14 -11.86 10.79
CA SER A 181 -1.28 -12.50 11.43
C SER A 181 -1.95 -11.60 12.47
N SER A 182 -1.16 -11.00 13.36
CA SER A 182 -1.66 -10.08 14.40
C SER A 182 -2.34 -8.85 13.78
N THR A 183 -1.72 -8.22 12.77
CA THR A 183 -2.25 -7.02 12.12
C THR A 183 -3.56 -7.32 11.38
N TYR A 184 -3.64 -8.44 10.67
CA TYR A 184 -4.87 -8.87 10.01
C TYR A 184 -5.98 -9.21 11.00
N THR A 185 -5.65 -9.85 12.13
CA THR A 185 -6.62 -10.16 13.20
C THR A 185 -7.17 -8.88 13.82
N PHE A 186 -6.30 -7.93 14.15
CA PHE A 186 -6.72 -6.63 14.66
C PHE A 186 -7.69 -5.93 13.69
N THR A 187 -7.29 -5.81 12.41
CA THR A 187 -8.13 -5.14 11.40
C THR A 187 -9.45 -5.85 11.19
N SER A 188 -9.48 -7.18 11.24
CA SER A 188 -10.71 -7.96 11.17
C SER A 188 -11.64 -7.65 12.34
N ARG A 189 -11.13 -7.61 13.56
CA ARG A 189 -11.92 -7.28 14.74
C ARG A 189 -12.40 -5.83 14.73
N ALA A 190 -11.59 -4.89 14.26
CA ALA A 190 -11.97 -3.49 14.10
C ALA A 190 -13.05 -3.31 13.02
N ALA A 191 -13.00 -4.10 11.95
CA ALA A 191 -13.96 -4.03 10.85
C ALA A 191 -15.29 -4.74 11.15
N PHE A 192 -15.26 -5.88 11.84
CA PHE A 192 -16.38 -6.81 11.98
C PHE A 192 -16.81 -7.06 13.44
N GLY A 193 -16.17 -6.42 14.42
CA GLY A 193 -16.46 -6.54 15.85
C GLY A 193 -16.01 -7.87 16.48
N LYS A 194 -15.98 -8.95 15.73
CA LYS A 194 -15.57 -10.28 16.20
C LYS A 194 -14.77 -11.03 15.14
N LYS A 195 -14.09 -12.09 15.55
CA LYS A 195 -13.47 -13.05 14.63
C LYS A 195 -14.57 -13.93 14.03
N SER A 196 -14.74 -13.93 12.69
CA SER A 196 -15.73 -14.77 12.01
C SER A 196 -15.21 -16.21 11.88
N GLU A 197 -16.12 -17.17 11.66
CA GLU A 197 -15.77 -18.58 11.42
C GLU A 197 -14.90 -18.75 10.15
N ASP A 198 -15.15 -17.95 9.12
CA ASP A 198 -14.39 -17.95 7.86
C ASP A 198 -13.20 -16.95 7.85
N HIS A 199 -12.74 -16.52 9.03
CA HIS A 199 -11.71 -15.48 9.19
C HIS A 199 -10.42 -15.79 8.40
N GLU A 200 -9.87 -16.97 8.57
CA GLU A 200 -8.62 -17.38 7.88
C GLU A 200 -8.82 -17.40 6.35
N LYS A 201 -9.94 -17.96 5.87
CA LYS A 201 -10.26 -17.97 4.44
C LYS A 201 -10.42 -16.58 3.85
N PHE A 202 -10.95 -15.63 4.63
CA PHE A 202 -11.09 -14.26 4.21
C PHE A 202 -9.73 -13.59 4.08
N ILE A 203 -8.86 -13.74 5.09
CA ILE A 203 -7.47 -13.23 5.06
C ILE A 203 -6.70 -13.79 3.87
N ASP A 204 -6.75 -15.10 3.66
CA ASP A 204 -6.03 -15.75 2.55
C ASP A 204 -6.53 -15.24 1.20
N ALA A 205 -7.85 -15.09 1.02
CA ALA A 205 -8.42 -14.57 -0.21
C ALA A 205 -8.01 -13.10 -0.45
N VAL A 206 -7.95 -12.27 0.59
CA VAL A 206 -7.49 -10.87 0.46
C VAL A 206 -6.00 -10.81 0.15
N LYS A 207 -5.15 -11.58 0.83
CA LYS A 207 -3.70 -11.67 0.56
C LYS A 207 -3.42 -12.10 -0.88
N GLU A 208 -4.09 -13.16 -1.33
CA GLU A 208 -3.97 -13.65 -2.72
C GLU A 208 -4.42 -12.56 -3.71
N SER A 209 -5.52 -11.85 -3.42
CA SER A 209 -6.01 -10.75 -4.26
C SER A 209 -4.99 -9.61 -4.39
N ILE A 210 -4.35 -9.20 -3.30
CA ILE A 210 -3.30 -8.17 -3.29
C ILE A 210 -2.09 -8.62 -4.10
N THR A 211 -1.69 -9.89 -3.95
CA THR A 211 -0.56 -10.46 -4.70
C THR A 211 -0.84 -10.50 -6.20
N VAL A 212 -2.03 -10.96 -6.59
CA VAL A 212 -2.44 -11.04 -8.01
C VAL A 212 -2.63 -9.65 -8.62
N ALA A 213 -3.12 -8.68 -7.84
CA ALA A 213 -3.34 -7.30 -8.29
C ALA A 213 -2.04 -6.48 -8.48
N ALA A 214 -0.91 -7.00 -8.01
CA ALA A 214 0.39 -6.29 -8.02
C ALA A 214 0.99 -6.08 -9.41
N GLY A 215 0.48 -6.78 -10.43
CA GLY A 215 1.10 -6.85 -11.74
C GLY A 215 0.75 -5.71 -12.68
N PHE A 216 1.63 -5.47 -13.64
CA PHE A 216 1.25 -4.86 -14.91
C PHE A 216 0.52 -5.94 -15.72
N ASP A 217 -0.79 -6.09 -15.48
CA ASP A 217 -1.57 -7.07 -16.23
C ASP A 217 -1.65 -6.70 -17.70
N LEU A 218 -1.66 -7.72 -18.56
CA LEU A 218 -1.80 -7.52 -20.00
C LEU A 218 -3.11 -6.79 -20.35
N ALA A 219 -4.18 -7.03 -19.59
CA ALA A 219 -5.45 -6.35 -19.76
C ALA A 219 -5.36 -4.85 -19.45
N ASP A 220 -4.50 -4.46 -18.51
CA ASP A 220 -4.31 -3.07 -18.10
C ASP A 220 -3.39 -2.28 -19.05
N VAL A 221 -2.62 -2.98 -19.89
CA VAL A 221 -1.73 -2.35 -20.88
C VAL A 221 -2.23 -2.51 -22.32
N PHE A 222 -3.15 -3.45 -22.57
CA PHE A 222 -3.82 -3.66 -23.86
C PHE A 222 -5.35 -3.68 -23.69
N PRO A 223 -5.98 -2.56 -23.27
CA PRO A 223 -7.41 -2.52 -22.98
C PRO A 223 -8.31 -2.79 -24.19
N SER A 224 -7.83 -2.58 -25.43
CA SER A 224 -8.58 -2.91 -26.64
C SER A 224 -8.62 -4.40 -26.97
N ALA A 225 -7.66 -5.16 -26.46
CA ALA A 225 -7.50 -6.59 -26.76
C ALA A 225 -8.41 -7.45 -25.86
N LYS A 226 -9.75 -7.35 -26.03
CA LYS A 226 -10.74 -8.06 -25.20
C LYS A 226 -10.50 -9.56 -25.09
N LEU A 227 -9.94 -10.20 -26.13
CA LEU A 227 -9.64 -11.63 -26.13
C LEU A 227 -8.50 -11.98 -25.16
N LEU A 228 -7.48 -11.12 -25.02
CA LEU A 228 -6.40 -11.30 -24.04
C LEU A 228 -6.97 -11.26 -22.61
N ASN A 229 -7.99 -10.46 -22.36
CA ASN A 229 -8.67 -10.38 -21.07
C ASN A 229 -9.42 -11.68 -20.68
N LEU A 230 -9.80 -12.50 -21.66
CA LEU A 230 -10.48 -13.80 -21.44
C LEU A 230 -9.46 -14.94 -21.26
N ILE A 231 -8.33 -14.86 -21.96
CA ILE A 231 -7.29 -15.89 -21.95
C ILE A 231 -6.21 -15.59 -20.90
N GLY A 232 -6.06 -14.34 -20.51
CA GLY A 232 -5.10 -13.88 -19.51
C GLY A 232 -5.40 -14.45 -18.11
N GLY A 233 -4.38 -15.07 -17.49
CA GLY A 233 -4.51 -15.94 -16.33
C GLY A 233 -5.01 -15.33 -15.03
N ILE A 234 -5.08 -14.00 -14.85
CA ILE A 234 -5.47 -13.42 -13.54
C ILE A 234 -6.97 -13.24 -13.35
N ARG A 235 -7.74 -13.03 -14.42
CA ARG A 235 -9.19 -12.80 -14.33
C ARG A 235 -9.96 -13.94 -13.64
N PRO A 236 -9.80 -15.21 -14.03
CA PRO A 236 -10.48 -16.32 -13.35
C PRO A 236 -10.12 -16.40 -11.86
N THR A 237 -8.85 -16.13 -11.52
CA THR A 237 -8.40 -16.10 -10.14
C THR A 237 -9.08 -14.98 -9.36
N LEU A 238 -9.10 -13.75 -9.89
CA LEU A 238 -9.78 -12.62 -9.25
C LEU A 238 -11.28 -12.85 -9.10
N GLU A 239 -11.95 -13.42 -10.10
CA GLU A 239 -13.39 -13.74 -10.02
C GLU A 239 -13.67 -14.84 -8.98
N ARG A 240 -12.79 -15.84 -8.84
CA ARG A 240 -12.87 -16.84 -7.77
C ARG A 240 -12.70 -16.18 -6.39
N LEU A 241 -11.68 -15.35 -6.22
CA LEU A 241 -11.40 -14.65 -4.97
C LEU A 241 -12.54 -13.70 -4.59
N LYS A 242 -13.07 -12.97 -5.57
CA LYS A 242 -14.25 -12.13 -5.35
C LYS A 242 -15.44 -12.93 -4.84
N LYS A 243 -15.75 -14.09 -5.42
CA LYS A 243 -16.87 -14.94 -4.94
C LYS A 243 -16.67 -15.38 -3.49
N VAL A 244 -15.41 -15.67 -3.09
CA VAL A 244 -15.11 -16.06 -1.71
C VAL A 244 -15.30 -14.89 -0.76
N THR A 245 -14.67 -13.74 -1.04
CA THR A 245 -14.75 -12.54 -0.20
C THR A 245 -16.18 -12.00 -0.14
N ASP A 246 -16.89 -11.98 -1.28
CA ASP A 246 -18.27 -11.49 -1.37
C ASP A 246 -19.22 -12.31 -0.49
N ARG A 247 -19.17 -13.64 -0.56
CA ARG A 247 -19.98 -14.53 0.28
C ARG A 247 -19.72 -14.30 1.77
N ILE A 248 -18.44 -14.18 2.17
CA ILE A 248 -18.09 -13.99 3.59
C ILE A 248 -18.59 -12.63 4.07
N MET A 249 -18.37 -11.55 3.30
CA MET A 249 -18.85 -10.22 3.66
C MET A 249 -20.37 -10.12 3.68
N GLU A 250 -21.07 -10.80 2.76
CA GLU A 250 -22.53 -10.84 2.77
C GLU A 250 -23.05 -11.47 4.08
N ASN A 251 -22.45 -12.58 4.52
CA ASN A 251 -22.80 -13.21 5.79
C ASN A 251 -22.58 -12.26 6.96
N ILE A 252 -21.42 -11.59 7.02
CA ILE A 252 -21.10 -10.62 8.07
C ILE A 252 -22.10 -9.46 8.09
N ILE A 253 -22.40 -8.88 6.93
CA ILE A 253 -23.35 -7.77 6.82
C ILE A 253 -24.76 -8.21 7.26
N ASN A 254 -25.19 -9.40 6.87
CA ASN A 254 -26.50 -9.94 7.25
C ASN A 254 -26.59 -10.22 8.76
N GLU A 255 -25.53 -10.72 9.39
CA GLU A 255 -25.45 -10.85 10.85
C GLU A 255 -25.60 -9.51 11.56
N HIS A 256 -24.90 -8.46 11.09
CA HIS A 256 -25.01 -7.12 11.66
C HIS A 256 -26.42 -6.54 11.49
N LYS A 257 -27.04 -6.67 10.30
CA LYS A 257 -28.42 -6.24 10.07
C LYS A 257 -29.39 -6.94 11.03
N LYS A 258 -29.23 -8.27 11.22
CA LYS A 258 -30.05 -9.04 12.15
C LYS A 258 -29.86 -8.59 13.61
N LYS A 259 -28.60 -8.40 14.04
CA LYS A 259 -28.30 -7.90 15.39
C LYS A 259 -28.95 -6.53 15.64
N ARG A 260 -28.82 -5.60 14.70
CA ARG A 260 -29.41 -4.25 14.79
C ARG A 260 -30.94 -4.27 14.86
N SER A 261 -31.60 -5.17 14.12
CA SER A 261 -33.07 -5.31 14.18
C SER A 261 -33.58 -5.86 15.52
N THR A 262 -32.73 -6.57 16.29
CA THR A 262 -33.10 -7.16 17.57
C THR A 262 -32.71 -6.29 18.77
N THR A 263 -31.75 -5.36 18.63
CA THR A 263 -31.31 -4.45 19.70
C THR A 263 -32.17 -3.19 19.66
N LYS A 264 -32.88 -2.91 20.77
CA LYS A 264 -33.67 -1.68 20.91
C LYS A 264 -32.76 -0.45 20.88
N SER A 265 -33.16 0.56 20.07
CA SER A 265 -32.47 1.84 19.91
C SER A 265 -32.20 2.49 21.30
N GLY A 266 -30.96 2.58 21.72
CA GLY A 266 -30.62 3.29 22.96
C GLY A 266 -29.28 2.92 23.62
N GLU A 267 -28.67 1.81 23.31
CA GLU A 267 -27.36 1.47 23.89
C GLU A 267 -26.21 1.95 22.97
N GLY A 268 -25.51 2.90 23.48
CA GLY A 268 -24.50 3.80 23.08
C GLY A 268 -23.48 3.41 22.01
N GLU A 269 -22.91 4.44 21.43
CA GLU A 269 -21.81 4.51 20.44
C GLU A 269 -20.49 3.81 20.86
N ALA A 270 -20.41 3.26 22.07
CA ALA A 270 -19.24 2.55 22.59
C ALA A 270 -19.22 1.11 22.06
N GLY A 271 -18.39 0.85 21.04
CA GLY A 271 -18.12 -0.49 20.52
C GLY A 271 -18.62 -0.76 19.11
N GLU A 272 -19.03 0.26 18.34
CA GLU A 272 -19.38 0.10 16.91
C GLU A 272 -18.17 -0.22 16.08
N ASP A 273 -18.26 -1.27 15.27
CA ASP A 273 -17.28 -1.59 14.26
C ASP A 273 -17.52 -0.84 12.94
N LEU A 274 -16.64 -1.04 11.94
CA LEU A 274 -16.74 -0.32 10.68
C LEU A 274 -17.98 -0.70 9.87
N VAL A 275 -18.46 -1.94 9.96
CA VAL A 275 -19.68 -2.39 9.29
C VAL A 275 -20.90 -1.71 9.88
N ASP A 276 -20.99 -1.60 11.22
CA ASP A 276 -22.08 -0.91 11.91
C ASP A 276 -22.20 0.54 11.46
N VAL A 277 -21.07 1.25 11.36
CA VAL A 277 -21.04 2.65 10.90
C VAL A 277 -21.54 2.76 9.46
N LEU A 278 -21.03 1.92 8.55
CA LEU A 278 -21.43 1.97 7.13
C LEU A 278 -22.91 1.62 6.94
N LEU A 279 -23.45 0.68 7.72
CA LEU A 279 -24.87 0.33 7.70
C LEU A 279 -25.77 1.48 8.14
N LYS A 280 -25.35 2.32 9.10
CA LYS A 280 -26.10 3.55 9.45
C LYS A 280 -26.25 4.50 8.26
N PHE A 281 -25.19 4.69 7.48
CA PHE A 281 -25.25 5.51 6.26
C PHE A 281 -26.12 4.88 5.16
N HIS A 282 -26.12 3.56 5.06
CA HIS A 282 -26.97 2.82 4.14
C HIS A 282 -28.45 2.96 4.47
N GLU A 283 -28.84 2.88 5.75
CA GLU A 283 -30.21 2.87 6.21
C GLU A 283 -30.84 4.27 6.30
N HIS A 284 -30.07 5.26 6.73
CA HIS A 284 -30.61 6.60 7.07
C HIS A 284 -30.22 7.69 6.08
N GLY A 285 -29.35 7.40 5.10
CA GLY A 285 -28.88 8.37 4.10
C GLY A 285 -28.08 9.55 4.65
N ASN A 286 -28.14 9.85 5.92
CA ASN A 286 -27.42 10.86 6.73
C ASN A 286 -26.78 12.03 5.96
N GLY A 287 -27.59 12.72 5.08
CA GLY A 287 -27.12 13.86 4.29
C GLY A 287 -26.22 13.51 3.09
N LEU A 288 -26.22 12.27 2.64
CA LEU A 288 -25.58 11.87 1.39
C LEU A 288 -26.49 12.21 0.20
N GLU A 289 -25.88 12.69 -0.89
CA GLU A 289 -26.56 12.94 -2.17
C GLU A 289 -26.86 11.66 -2.95
N PHE A 290 -26.33 10.51 -2.49
CA PHE A 290 -26.55 9.17 -3.08
C PHE A 290 -26.81 8.13 -1.99
N SER A 291 -27.48 7.05 -2.37
CA SER A 291 -27.67 5.89 -1.47
C SER A 291 -26.45 5.00 -1.50
N LEU A 292 -25.85 4.72 -0.33
CA LEU A 292 -24.74 3.78 -0.18
C LEU A 292 -25.28 2.34 -0.34
N THR A 293 -24.87 1.62 -1.37
CA THR A 293 -25.30 0.24 -1.62
C THR A 293 -24.51 -0.78 -0.77
N THR A 294 -25.02 -2.00 -0.66
CA THR A 294 -24.28 -3.10 -0.01
C THR A 294 -22.93 -3.36 -0.70
N ASP A 295 -22.86 -3.27 -2.03
CA ASP A 295 -21.62 -3.42 -2.78
C ASP A 295 -20.61 -2.30 -2.46
N ASN A 296 -21.09 -1.08 -2.26
CA ASN A 296 -20.22 0.02 -1.82
C ASN A 296 -19.67 -0.22 -0.41
N ILE A 297 -20.48 -0.75 0.50
CA ILE A 297 -20.04 -1.15 1.85
C ILE A 297 -18.93 -2.21 1.75
N LYS A 298 -19.16 -3.27 0.98
CA LYS A 298 -18.16 -4.33 0.76
C LYS A 298 -16.87 -3.78 0.16
N ALA A 299 -16.98 -2.89 -0.84
CA ALA A 299 -15.82 -2.26 -1.47
C ALA A 299 -14.98 -1.43 -0.50
N VAL A 300 -15.61 -0.64 0.38
CA VAL A 300 -14.92 0.17 1.41
C VAL A 300 -14.28 -0.72 2.45
N ILE A 301 -14.96 -1.77 2.91
CA ILE A 301 -14.41 -2.70 3.90
C ILE A 301 -13.17 -3.38 3.34
N LEU A 302 -13.20 -3.87 2.09
CA LEU A 302 -12.04 -4.49 1.45
C LEU A 302 -10.85 -3.52 1.36
N ASP A 303 -11.08 -2.25 1.05
CA ASP A 303 -10.04 -1.24 1.04
C ASP A 303 -9.39 -1.08 2.41
N ILE A 304 -10.19 -0.86 3.45
CA ILE A 304 -9.69 -0.63 4.81
C ILE A 304 -8.99 -1.88 5.33
N PHE A 305 -9.57 -3.05 5.10
CA PHE A 305 -9.01 -4.32 5.55
C PHE A 305 -7.67 -4.61 4.87
N GLY A 306 -7.61 -4.59 3.54
CA GLY A 306 -6.39 -4.87 2.78
C GLY A 306 -5.32 -3.82 3.02
N ALA A 307 -5.66 -2.54 2.82
CA ALA A 307 -4.69 -1.46 2.96
C ALA A 307 -4.19 -1.27 4.40
N GLY A 308 -5.09 -1.37 5.39
CA GLY A 308 -4.75 -1.16 6.80
C GLY A 308 -3.92 -2.29 7.40
N SER A 309 -4.09 -3.52 6.93
CA SER A 309 -3.33 -4.68 7.43
C SER A 309 -1.96 -4.79 6.77
N GLU A 310 -1.94 -4.91 5.44
CA GLU A 310 -0.72 -5.23 4.67
C GLU A 310 0.36 -4.18 4.82
N THR A 311 0.01 -2.90 4.68
CA THR A 311 0.99 -1.81 4.73
C THR A 311 1.59 -1.62 6.13
N SER A 312 0.79 -1.76 7.18
CA SER A 312 1.24 -1.65 8.56
C SER A 312 2.17 -2.80 8.93
N ALA A 313 1.78 -4.05 8.61
CA ALA A 313 2.61 -5.22 8.83
C ALA A 313 3.96 -5.11 8.09
N THR A 314 3.93 -4.71 6.82
CA THR A 314 5.13 -4.47 6.00
C THR A 314 6.06 -3.43 6.65
N THR A 315 5.51 -2.34 7.19
CA THR A 315 6.31 -1.29 7.84
C THR A 315 6.96 -1.79 9.12
N VAL A 316 6.25 -2.57 9.96
CA VAL A 316 6.81 -3.17 11.17
C VAL A 316 7.92 -4.16 10.82
N ASP A 317 7.72 -5.00 9.79
CA ASP A 317 8.70 -5.99 9.34
C ASP A 317 9.99 -5.33 8.82
N TRP A 318 9.88 -4.27 8.01
CA TRP A 318 11.02 -3.49 7.54
C TRP A 318 11.73 -2.74 8.66
N ALA A 319 10.99 -2.12 9.60
CA ALA A 319 11.57 -1.42 10.73
C ALA A 319 12.38 -2.36 11.62
N MET A 320 11.84 -3.54 11.95
CA MET A 320 12.58 -4.57 12.69
C MET A 320 13.81 -5.03 11.92
N SER A 321 13.69 -5.26 10.63
CA SER A 321 14.80 -5.72 9.79
C SER A 321 15.94 -4.70 9.71
N GLU A 322 15.60 -3.42 9.53
CA GLU A 322 16.60 -2.33 9.53
C GLU A 322 17.26 -2.16 10.89
N MET A 323 16.51 -2.25 11.98
CA MET A 323 17.09 -2.18 13.32
C MET A 323 18.00 -3.37 13.59
N ILE A 324 17.62 -4.60 13.20
CA ILE A 324 18.48 -5.80 13.34
C ILE A 324 19.77 -5.65 12.53
N LYS A 325 19.69 -5.10 11.32
CA LYS A 325 20.85 -4.82 10.47
C LYS A 325 21.75 -3.72 11.03
N ASN A 326 21.21 -2.83 11.86
CA ASN A 326 21.90 -1.68 12.45
C ASN A 326 21.86 -1.74 13.99
N PRO A 327 22.72 -2.54 14.67
CA PRO A 327 22.65 -2.78 16.11
C PRO A 327 22.72 -1.53 16.99
N ARG A 328 23.42 -0.47 16.54
CA ARG A 328 23.45 0.81 17.23
C ARG A 328 22.04 1.41 17.31
N ILE A 329 21.32 1.42 16.19
CA ILE A 329 19.96 2.00 16.10
C ILE A 329 19.00 1.14 16.92
N LEU A 330 19.08 -0.19 16.81
CA LEU A 330 18.29 -1.10 17.63
C LEU A 330 18.46 -0.79 19.12
N LYS A 331 19.71 -0.71 19.59
CA LYS A 331 20.01 -0.42 21.00
C LYS A 331 19.46 0.93 21.44
N MET A 332 19.67 1.99 20.67
CA MET A 332 19.17 3.33 21.01
C MET A 332 17.65 3.35 21.11
N THR A 333 16.96 2.66 20.18
CA THR A 333 15.49 2.59 20.19
C THR A 333 14.99 1.77 21.39
N GLN A 334 15.64 0.65 21.70
CA GLN A 334 15.30 -0.15 22.88
C GLN A 334 15.54 0.61 24.19
N ASP A 335 16.65 1.32 24.30
CA ASP A 335 16.99 2.07 25.51
C ASP A 335 15.92 3.17 25.76
N GLU A 336 15.50 3.93 24.72
CA GLU A 336 14.42 4.92 24.83
C GLU A 336 13.09 4.28 25.24
N VAL A 337 12.66 3.24 24.53
CA VAL A 337 11.38 2.57 24.79
C VAL A 337 11.34 2.02 26.22
N ARG A 338 12.43 1.37 26.67
CA ARG A 338 12.52 0.82 28.02
C ARG A 338 12.56 1.90 29.09
N GLU A 339 13.28 3.00 28.84
CA GLU A 339 13.31 4.14 29.74
C GLU A 339 11.91 4.72 29.94
N VAL A 340 11.19 5.00 28.83
CA VAL A 340 9.85 5.61 28.88
C VAL A 340 8.88 4.70 29.64
N TYR A 341 8.77 3.44 29.29
CA TYR A 341 7.84 2.53 29.93
C TYR A 341 8.19 2.25 31.41
N ASN A 342 9.48 2.08 31.72
CA ASN A 342 9.91 1.88 33.12
C ASN A 342 9.66 3.13 33.97
N ARG A 343 9.89 4.33 33.44
CA ARG A 343 9.60 5.60 34.13
C ARG A 343 8.11 5.79 34.36
N ASN A 344 7.28 5.50 33.36
CA ASN A 344 5.83 5.69 33.46
C ASN A 344 5.16 4.58 34.27
N GLY A 345 5.84 3.45 34.54
CA GLY A 345 5.30 2.29 35.24
C GLY A 345 4.13 1.62 34.53
N LYS A 346 3.91 1.94 33.24
CA LYS A 346 2.85 1.41 32.41
C LYS A 346 3.38 1.14 31.00
N VAL A 347 2.95 0.01 30.45
CA VAL A 347 3.25 -0.40 29.06
C VAL A 347 1.97 -0.22 28.26
N ASP A 348 1.73 1.00 27.81
CA ASP A 348 0.49 1.41 27.13
C ASP A 348 0.77 2.29 25.89
N GLU A 349 -0.21 2.40 25.01
CA GLU A 349 -0.12 3.18 23.78
C GLU A 349 0.11 4.70 24.00
N PRO A 350 -0.52 5.36 25.00
CA PRO A 350 -0.30 6.79 25.24
C PRO A 350 1.16 7.16 25.53
N SER A 351 1.92 6.30 26.17
CA SER A 351 3.34 6.53 26.47
C SER A 351 4.22 6.61 25.23
N ILE A 352 3.76 6.08 24.08
CA ILE A 352 4.52 6.10 22.82
C ILE A 352 4.76 7.52 22.32
N GLY A 353 3.84 8.45 22.61
CA GLY A 353 4.01 9.86 22.24
C GLY A 353 5.28 10.54 22.82
N GLU A 354 5.92 9.94 23.84
CA GLU A 354 7.17 10.40 24.43
C GLU A 354 8.41 9.79 23.75
N MET A 355 8.26 8.75 22.91
CA MET A 355 9.33 8.00 22.26
C MET A 355 9.74 8.68 20.95
N LYS A 356 10.59 9.68 21.06
CA LYS A 356 11.03 10.49 19.93
C LYS A 356 11.87 9.70 18.92
N TYR A 357 12.82 8.91 19.40
CA TYR A 357 13.73 8.15 18.54
C TYR A 357 12.99 7.03 17.79
N LEU A 358 12.06 6.35 18.43
CA LEU A 358 11.17 5.39 17.76
C LEU A 358 10.40 6.06 16.60
N SER A 359 9.91 7.29 16.80
CA SER A 359 9.25 8.06 15.73
C SER A 359 10.19 8.35 14.56
N LEU A 360 11.48 8.67 14.84
CA LEU A 360 12.49 8.87 13.78
C LEU A 360 12.79 7.56 13.02
N VAL A 361 12.86 6.43 13.71
CA VAL A 361 13.03 5.10 13.10
C VAL A 361 11.88 4.79 12.15
N ILE A 362 10.64 5.06 12.55
CA ILE A 362 9.46 4.83 11.71
C ILE A 362 9.50 5.74 10.47
N LYS A 363 9.84 7.02 10.64
CA LYS A 363 9.99 7.96 9.53
C LYS A 363 11.05 7.48 8.53
N GLU A 364 12.20 7.05 9.01
CA GLU A 364 13.29 6.57 8.15
C GLU A 364 12.93 5.26 7.45
N THR A 365 12.22 4.37 8.14
CA THR A 365 11.67 3.16 7.53
C THR A 365 10.73 3.49 6.37
N LEU A 366 9.80 4.41 6.56
CA LEU A 366 8.87 4.85 5.52
C LEU A 366 9.56 5.58 4.36
N ARG A 367 10.71 6.22 4.59
CA ARG A 367 11.51 6.83 3.53
C ARG A 367 12.21 5.79 2.66
N LEU A 368 12.89 4.82 3.30
CA LEU A 368 13.63 3.77 2.58
C LEU A 368 12.70 2.67 2.04
N HIS A 369 11.73 2.27 2.81
CA HIS A 369 10.84 1.16 2.49
C HIS A 369 9.37 1.59 2.49
N PRO A 370 8.97 2.58 1.64
CA PRO A 370 7.56 2.92 1.54
C PRO A 370 6.79 1.68 1.08
N PRO A 371 5.75 1.22 1.81
CA PRO A 371 5.02 0.01 1.44
C PRO A 371 4.46 0.06 0.01
N ALA A 372 4.04 1.22 -0.46
CA ALA A 372 3.59 1.44 -1.83
C ALA A 372 4.59 2.33 -2.60
N PRO A 373 5.71 1.78 -3.11
CA PRO A 373 6.82 2.57 -3.66
C PRO A 373 6.46 3.41 -4.90
N LEU A 374 5.49 2.96 -5.68
CA LEU A 374 5.00 3.67 -6.87
C LEU A 374 3.70 4.45 -6.59
N LEU A 375 3.25 4.48 -5.35
CA LEU A 375 1.95 4.97 -4.94
C LEU A 375 0.81 4.31 -5.78
N LEU A 376 -0.43 4.78 -5.61
CA LEU A 376 -1.49 4.33 -6.50
C LEU A 376 -1.51 5.17 -7.77
N PRO A 377 -1.63 4.56 -8.97
CA PRO A 377 -1.59 5.29 -10.24
C PRO A 377 -2.72 6.33 -10.32
N ARG A 378 -2.41 7.43 -10.99
CA ARG A 378 -3.36 8.51 -11.28
C ARG A 378 -3.67 8.50 -12.79
N GLU A 379 -4.74 9.19 -13.18
CA GLU A 379 -5.11 9.39 -14.58
C GLU A 379 -5.51 10.84 -14.81
N SER A 380 -5.03 11.45 -15.90
CA SER A 380 -5.42 12.80 -16.26
C SER A 380 -6.87 12.83 -16.77
N SER A 381 -7.70 13.68 -16.15
CA SER A 381 -9.10 13.89 -16.56
C SER A 381 -9.24 14.83 -17.75
N GLU A 382 -8.23 15.65 -17.99
CA GLU A 382 -8.15 16.60 -19.11
C GLU A 382 -6.69 16.78 -19.54
N SER A 383 -6.47 17.41 -20.70
CA SER A 383 -5.12 17.73 -21.16
C SER A 383 -4.57 18.92 -20.38
N CYS A 384 -3.30 18.84 -19.97
CA CYS A 384 -2.59 19.93 -19.29
C CYS A 384 -1.13 20.00 -19.74
N LYS A 385 -0.40 21.01 -19.24
CA LYS A 385 1.04 21.13 -19.46
C LYS A 385 1.79 21.08 -18.14
N ILE A 386 2.87 20.29 -18.10
CA ILE A 386 3.82 20.27 -17.01
C ILE A 386 5.20 20.63 -17.57
N ASN A 387 5.78 21.73 -17.11
CA ASN A 387 7.08 22.23 -17.52
C ASN A 387 7.27 22.26 -19.06
N GLY A 388 6.25 22.74 -19.78
CA GLY A 388 6.24 22.87 -21.25
C GLY A 388 5.92 21.58 -22.01
N TYR A 389 5.84 20.44 -21.35
CA TYR A 389 5.40 19.18 -21.95
C TYR A 389 3.90 19.03 -21.90
N ASP A 390 3.33 18.52 -22.98
CA ASP A 390 1.90 18.21 -23.07
C ASP A 390 1.60 16.87 -22.41
N ILE A 391 0.60 16.88 -21.53
CA ILE A 391 0.06 15.65 -20.90
C ILE A 391 -1.36 15.47 -21.42
N PRO A 392 -1.59 14.56 -22.36
CA PRO A 392 -2.92 14.33 -22.92
C PRO A 392 -3.91 13.79 -21.89
N VAL A 393 -5.21 13.96 -22.17
CA VAL A 393 -6.27 13.30 -21.39
C VAL A 393 -6.10 11.78 -21.37
N LYS A 394 -6.49 11.13 -20.29
CA LYS A 394 -6.35 9.67 -20.09
C LYS A 394 -4.90 9.18 -20.01
N THR A 395 -3.93 10.08 -19.82
CA THR A 395 -2.56 9.68 -19.53
C THR A 395 -2.49 9.11 -18.12
N LYS A 396 -1.98 7.89 -17.98
CA LYS A 396 -1.66 7.27 -16.68
C LYS A 396 -0.45 7.97 -16.07
N VAL A 397 -0.50 8.27 -14.78
CA VAL A 397 0.62 8.90 -14.07
C VAL A 397 1.04 8.02 -12.90
N ILE A 398 2.31 7.65 -12.88
CA ILE A 398 2.95 6.88 -11.82
C ILE A 398 3.95 7.79 -11.10
N VAL A 399 3.84 7.90 -9.78
CA VAL A 399 4.80 8.66 -8.96
C VAL A 399 5.67 7.67 -8.21
N ASN A 400 6.96 7.68 -8.48
CA ASN A 400 7.94 6.82 -7.84
C ASN A 400 8.40 7.43 -6.51
N GLY A 401 7.57 7.27 -5.45
CA GLY A 401 7.86 7.76 -4.11
C GLY A 401 9.14 7.17 -3.51
N TRP A 402 9.43 5.92 -3.85
CA TRP A 402 10.67 5.25 -3.45
C TRP A 402 11.93 5.92 -4.04
N ALA A 403 11.88 6.34 -5.30
CA ALA A 403 12.98 7.07 -5.93
C ALA A 403 13.13 8.48 -5.36
N ILE A 404 12.01 9.15 -5.08
CA ILE A 404 11.99 10.50 -4.46
C ILE A 404 12.59 10.45 -3.04
N GLY A 405 12.21 9.45 -2.23
CA GLY A 405 12.79 9.23 -0.90
C GLY A 405 14.29 8.89 -0.92
N ARG A 406 14.88 8.71 -2.09
CA ARG A 406 16.31 8.41 -2.30
C ARG A 406 17.01 9.41 -3.23
N ASP A 407 16.44 10.60 -3.39
CA ASP A 407 17.03 11.64 -4.22
C ASP A 407 18.17 12.35 -3.45
N PRO A 408 19.43 12.29 -3.95
CA PRO A 408 20.57 12.90 -3.28
C PRO A 408 20.51 14.44 -3.20
N ASN A 409 19.62 15.08 -3.97
CA ASN A 409 19.39 16.52 -3.87
C ASN A 409 18.70 16.93 -2.56
N TYR A 410 17.98 16.01 -1.92
CA TYR A 410 17.25 16.24 -0.67
C TYR A 410 17.80 15.41 0.49
N TRP A 411 18.39 14.24 0.22
CA TRP A 411 18.79 13.28 1.22
C TRP A 411 20.29 13.02 1.17
N THR A 412 21.02 13.41 2.21
CA THR A 412 22.43 13.02 2.40
C THR A 412 22.51 11.53 2.66
N GLU A 413 23.44 10.81 2.01
CA GLU A 413 23.53 9.34 2.10
C GLU A 413 22.17 8.65 1.91
N PRO A 414 21.51 8.83 0.76
CA PRO A 414 20.11 8.49 0.54
C PRO A 414 19.80 7.00 0.70
N GLU A 415 20.79 6.12 0.57
CA GLU A 415 20.63 4.67 0.69
C GLU A 415 20.89 4.15 2.12
N SER A 416 21.43 4.99 3.01
CA SER A 416 21.73 4.62 4.41
C SER A 416 20.50 4.76 5.29
N PHE A 417 20.28 3.78 6.20
CA PHE A 417 19.27 3.86 7.25
C PHE A 417 19.82 4.73 8.40
N TYR A 418 19.38 5.99 8.45
CA TYR A 418 19.88 6.99 9.38
C TYR A 418 18.72 7.82 9.97
N PRO A 419 18.05 7.35 11.04
CA PRO A 419 16.89 8.01 11.64
C PRO A 419 17.14 9.44 12.08
N GLU A 420 18.38 9.73 12.52
CA GLU A 420 18.78 11.03 13.02
C GLU A 420 18.70 12.16 11.97
N ARG A 421 18.53 11.82 10.68
CA ARG A 421 18.26 12.83 9.63
C ARG A 421 16.96 13.60 9.85
N PHE A 422 16.03 13.00 10.60
CA PHE A 422 14.78 13.64 10.97
C PHE A 422 14.84 14.38 12.31
N LEU A 423 15.97 14.31 13.03
CA LEU A 423 16.19 15.08 14.24
C LEU A 423 16.25 16.57 13.85
N ASP A 424 15.48 17.39 14.55
CA ASP A 424 15.37 18.84 14.29
C ASP A 424 14.89 19.20 12.86
N SER A 425 14.36 18.23 12.12
CA SER A 425 13.80 18.42 10.79
C SER A 425 12.31 18.69 10.84
N SER A 426 11.83 19.67 10.04
CA SER A 426 10.40 19.93 9.84
C SER A 426 9.77 19.01 8.78
N ILE A 427 10.55 18.10 8.17
CA ILE A 427 10.06 17.19 7.14
C ILE A 427 9.12 16.17 7.77
N ASP A 428 7.89 16.07 7.19
CA ASP A 428 6.86 15.18 7.67
C ASP A 428 6.06 14.57 6.50
N TYR A 429 5.41 13.44 6.74
CA TYR A 429 4.61 12.65 5.78
C TYR A 429 3.21 13.24 5.52
N LYS A 430 2.89 14.44 6.00
CA LYS A 430 1.56 15.07 5.87
C LYS A 430 1.21 15.58 4.46
N GLY A 431 2.05 15.29 3.45
CA GLY A 431 1.81 15.64 2.05
C GLY A 431 2.13 17.09 1.69
N THR A 432 2.87 17.80 2.53
CA THR A 432 3.40 19.16 2.29
C THR A 432 4.86 19.13 1.86
N ASN A 433 5.60 18.11 2.25
CA ASN A 433 7.00 17.85 1.93
C ASN A 433 7.07 16.84 0.78
N PHE A 434 7.25 17.32 -0.45
CA PHE A 434 7.19 16.46 -1.64
C PHE A 434 8.44 15.59 -1.81
N GLU A 435 9.51 15.86 -1.11
CA GLU A 435 10.68 14.99 -0.95
C GLU A 435 10.41 13.76 -0.08
N TYR A 436 9.28 13.77 0.69
CA TYR A 436 8.90 12.71 1.61
C TYR A 436 7.40 12.43 1.56
N ILE A 437 6.97 11.56 0.64
CA ILE A 437 5.56 11.29 0.35
C ILE A 437 5.16 9.79 0.48
N PRO A 438 5.51 9.09 1.57
CA PRO A 438 5.15 7.67 1.73
C PRO A 438 3.65 7.43 1.72
N PHE A 439 2.84 8.40 2.11
CA PHE A 439 1.38 8.38 2.09
C PHE A 439 0.77 9.14 0.90
N GLY A 440 1.59 9.54 -0.07
CA GLY A 440 1.17 10.41 -1.16
C GLY A 440 0.92 11.85 -0.69
N ALA A 441 0.25 12.65 -1.55
CA ALA A 441 -0.09 14.03 -1.28
C ALA A 441 -1.38 14.44 -2.02
N GLY A 442 -1.88 15.65 -1.72
CA GLY A 442 -3.06 16.26 -2.34
C GLY A 442 -4.37 15.56 -1.97
N ARG A 443 -5.39 15.69 -2.83
CA ARG A 443 -6.74 15.14 -2.58
C ARG A 443 -6.76 13.63 -2.37
N ARG A 444 -5.79 12.91 -2.92
CA ARG A 444 -5.63 11.45 -2.85
C ARG A 444 -4.61 11.00 -1.80
N ILE A 445 -4.22 11.87 -0.88
CA ILE A 445 -3.39 11.46 0.28
C ILE A 445 -4.08 10.34 1.05
N CYS A 446 -3.32 9.43 1.62
CA CYS A 446 -3.84 8.30 2.39
C CYS A 446 -4.81 8.78 3.49
N PRO A 447 -6.04 8.25 3.56
CA PRO A 447 -6.98 8.61 4.63
C PRO A 447 -6.66 7.92 5.95
N GLY A 448 -5.88 6.84 5.90
CA GLY A 448 -5.58 5.96 7.02
C GLY A 448 -4.24 6.25 7.72
N ILE A 449 -3.65 7.44 7.58
CA ILE A 449 -2.34 7.75 8.18
C ILE A 449 -2.34 7.46 9.69
N SER A 450 -3.31 8.02 10.42
CA SER A 450 -3.40 7.82 11.88
C SER A 450 -3.65 6.35 12.25
N TYR A 451 -4.49 5.65 11.47
CA TYR A 451 -4.75 4.22 11.67
C TYR A 451 -3.51 3.37 11.42
N GLY A 452 -2.82 3.62 10.30
CA GLY A 452 -1.59 2.90 9.95
C GLY A 452 -0.47 3.11 10.96
N LEU A 453 -0.24 4.36 11.38
CA LEU A 453 0.82 4.66 12.35
C LEU A 453 0.55 4.01 13.71
N ALA A 454 -0.66 4.08 14.24
CA ALA A 454 -0.98 3.41 15.50
C ALA A 454 -0.74 1.89 15.44
N ASN A 455 -0.99 1.27 14.26
CA ASN A 455 -0.74 -0.15 14.02
C ASN A 455 0.73 -0.49 13.76
N VAL A 456 1.60 0.50 13.62
CA VAL A 456 3.05 0.35 13.51
C VAL A 456 3.73 0.65 14.83
N GLU A 457 3.36 1.74 15.47
CA GLU A 457 4.01 2.28 16.67
C GLU A 457 3.90 1.31 17.86
N LEU A 458 2.69 0.83 18.18
CA LEU A 458 2.48 -0.04 19.33
C LEU A 458 3.18 -1.39 19.20
N PRO A 459 3.06 -2.14 18.08
CA PRO A 459 3.80 -3.39 17.92
C PRO A 459 5.31 -3.21 18.04
N LEU A 460 5.88 -2.18 17.40
CA LEU A 460 7.32 -1.91 17.49
C LEU A 460 7.75 -1.61 18.93
N ALA A 461 7.03 -0.73 19.63
CA ALA A 461 7.33 -0.39 21.02
C ALA A 461 7.32 -1.64 21.92
N LEU A 462 6.32 -2.51 21.79
CA LEU A 462 6.21 -3.71 22.63
C LEU A 462 7.24 -4.78 22.26
N LEU A 463 7.55 -4.98 20.97
CA LEU A 463 8.60 -5.90 20.52
C LEU A 463 9.98 -5.48 21.07
N LEU A 464 10.26 -4.17 21.10
CA LEU A 464 11.52 -3.61 21.60
C LEU A 464 11.58 -3.59 23.12
N TYR A 465 10.46 -3.39 23.80
CA TYR A 465 10.40 -3.41 25.26
C TYR A 465 10.63 -4.80 25.83
N HIS A 466 9.88 -5.78 25.32
CA HIS A 466 9.82 -7.11 25.97
C HIS A 466 10.96 -8.04 25.58
N PHE A 467 11.66 -7.79 24.46
CA PHE A 467 12.65 -8.74 23.95
C PHE A 467 13.94 -8.06 23.48
N ASP A 468 15.05 -8.75 23.74
CA ASP A 468 16.25 -8.65 22.92
C ASP A 468 16.16 -9.64 21.77
N TRP A 469 16.85 -9.34 20.67
CA TRP A 469 16.69 -10.10 19.44
C TRP A 469 18.03 -10.62 18.93
N LYS A 470 18.07 -11.89 18.54
CA LYS A 470 19.24 -12.49 17.89
C LYS A 470 18.87 -13.11 16.55
N LEU A 471 19.81 -13.05 15.61
CA LEU A 471 19.72 -13.82 14.37
C LEU A 471 19.98 -15.30 14.65
N PRO A 472 19.26 -16.22 13.96
CA PRO A 472 19.48 -17.66 14.13
C PRO A 472 20.79 -18.10 13.48
N ASN A 473 21.28 -19.30 13.84
CA ASN A 473 22.41 -20.01 13.21
C ASN A 473 23.72 -19.21 13.18
N GLY A 474 23.93 -18.26 14.10
CA GLY A 474 25.14 -17.43 14.11
C GLY A 474 25.31 -16.47 12.96
N MET A 475 24.21 -16.17 12.24
CA MET A 475 24.18 -15.19 11.15
C MET A 475 24.63 -13.82 11.67
N SER A 476 25.49 -13.13 10.91
CA SER A 476 25.88 -11.75 11.21
C SER A 476 24.79 -10.75 10.78
N HIS A 477 24.82 -9.55 11.34
CA HIS A 477 23.85 -8.49 10.99
C HIS A 477 23.98 -8.05 9.53
N GLU A 478 25.20 -8.10 8.98
CA GLU A 478 25.50 -7.77 7.59
C GLU A 478 24.90 -8.77 6.59
N ASP A 479 24.80 -10.04 6.99
CA ASP A 479 24.31 -11.14 6.14
C ASP A 479 22.79 -11.18 6.03
N LEU A 480 22.06 -10.33 6.78
CA LEU A 480 20.61 -10.28 6.70
C LEU A 480 20.15 -9.87 5.28
N ASP A 481 19.43 -10.77 4.62
CA ASP A 481 18.88 -10.52 3.29
C ASP A 481 17.82 -9.40 3.33
N MET A 482 18.09 -8.30 2.64
CA MET A 482 17.20 -7.14 2.52
C MET A 482 16.56 -7.06 1.13
N THR A 483 16.56 -8.15 0.36
CA THR A 483 15.93 -8.17 -0.96
C THR A 483 14.42 -8.01 -0.87
N GLU A 484 13.88 -7.30 -1.85
CA GLU A 484 12.47 -6.95 -1.94
C GLU A 484 11.69 -7.97 -2.78
N LEU A 485 10.45 -8.22 -2.39
CA LEU A 485 9.45 -8.88 -3.22
C LEU A 485 8.40 -7.84 -3.64
N PHE A 486 8.32 -7.59 -4.94
CA PHE A 486 7.36 -6.63 -5.49
C PHE A 486 5.93 -7.15 -5.40
N GLY A 487 5.04 -6.28 -4.97
CA GLY A 487 3.61 -6.47 -4.90
C GLY A 487 2.88 -5.12 -5.02
N VAL A 488 1.61 -5.07 -4.69
CA VAL A 488 0.91 -3.80 -4.40
C VAL A 488 1.62 -3.11 -3.24
N THR A 489 2.05 -3.90 -2.25
CA THR A 489 3.04 -3.53 -1.23
C THR A 489 4.36 -4.23 -1.52
N VAL A 490 5.47 -3.56 -1.25
CA VAL A 490 6.81 -4.13 -1.38
C VAL A 490 7.28 -4.61 -0.02
N ARG A 491 7.26 -5.92 0.16
CA ARG A 491 7.71 -6.60 1.37
C ARG A 491 9.10 -7.20 1.19
N ARG A 492 9.68 -7.68 2.26
CA ARG A 492 10.89 -8.51 2.17
C ARG A 492 10.59 -9.79 1.39
N LYS A 493 11.57 -10.26 0.64
CA LYS A 493 11.47 -11.52 -0.09
C LYS A 493 11.50 -12.70 0.85
N GLU A 494 12.43 -12.70 1.81
CA GLU A 494 12.57 -13.72 2.81
C GLU A 494 11.99 -13.27 4.16
N ASP A 495 11.27 -14.14 4.83
CA ASP A 495 10.68 -13.85 6.14
C ASP A 495 11.76 -13.58 7.20
N LEU A 496 11.52 -12.61 8.08
CA LEU A 496 12.40 -12.28 9.20
C LEU A 496 12.28 -13.36 10.28
N ARG A 497 13.33 -14.18 10.42
CA ARG A 497 13.43 -15.18 11.48
C ARG A 497 14.37 -14.68 12.55
N LEU A 498 13.89 -14.62 13.79
CA LEU A 498 14.66 -14.13 14.94
C LEU A 498 14.47 -15.04 16.15
N ILE A 499 15.43 -14.98 17.08
CA ILE A 499 15.35 -15.62 18.40
C ILE A 499 15.01 -14.53 19.42
N PRO A 500 13.81 -14.53 20.01
CA PRO A 500 13.44 -13.59 21.07
C PRO A 500 14.09 -14.01 22.40
N ILE A 501 14.69 -13.05 23.09
CA ILE A 501 15.27 -13.20 24.42
C ILE A 501 14.48 -12.27 25.35
N PRO A 502 13.73 -12.79 26.33
CA PRO A 502 12.94 -11.96 27.22
C PRO A 502 13.78 -10.93 27.98
N TYR A 503 13.36 -9.68 27.91
CA TYR A 503 13.94 -8.63 28.74
C TYR A 503 13.24 -8.59 30.10
N HIS A 504 14.05 -8.62 31.15
CA HIS A 504 13.59 -8.47 32.54
C HIS A 504 13.99 -7.07 33.01
N PRO A 505 13.02 -6.15 33.22
CA PRO A 505 13.35 -4.84 33.75
C PRO A 505 14.06 -4.97 35.11
N PRO A 506 15.01 -4.09 35.42
CA PRO A 506 15.65 -4.07 36.73
C PRO A 506 14.58 -4.00 37.82
N SER A 507 14.64 -4.87 38.82
CA SER A 507 13.71 -4.82 39.96
C SER A 507 13.83 -3.45 40.62
N SER A 508 12.70 -2.76 40.84
CA SER A 508 12.59 -1.41 41.44
C SER A 508 13.06 -1.33 42.91
N LYS A 509 13.91 -2.25 43.35
CA LYS A 509 14.36 -2.36 44.75
C LYS A 509 15.66 -1.63 45.09
N ASN A 510 16.23 -0.80 44.25
CA ASN A 510 17.46 -0.05 44.56
C ASN A 510 17.34 1.47 44.35
N CYS A 511 16.25 2.10 44.78
CA CYS A 511 16.18 3.52 45.02
C CYS A 511 15.57 3.75 46.40
N GLN A 512 16.35 3.51 47.44
CA GLN A 512 16.18 4.09 48.76
C GLN A 512 17.37 4.97 49.11
#